data_7aff28e8ba531c639e6f98d07fef0818
#
_entry.id   7aff28e8ba531c639e6f98d07fef0818
#
_cell.length_a   1.000
_cell.length_b   1.000
_cell.length_c   1.000
_cell.angle_alpha   90.00
_cell.angle_beta   90.00
_cell.angle_gamma   90.00
#
_symmetry.space_group_name_H-M   'P 1'
#
loop_
_entity.id
_entity.type
_entity.pdbx_description
1 polymer ?
#
loop_
_entity_poly.entity_id
_entity_poly.type
_entity_poly.pdbx_seq_one_letter_code
_entity_poly.pdbx_strand_id
1 'polypeptide(L)'
;MAYEMILTALADPTRRAIFEDLRGGGRTVAALAEGRSVSRPAVSQHLKVLDLAGLVEVRQEGRSRIYSLRRGGLAPLRTWIDRMWDDALTAYAEEVARQTEDMANAKPGDQVD
;
A
#
# COMPACT_ATOMS: atom_id res chain seq x y z
N MET A 1 -3.45 12.21 -6.49
CA MET A 1 -2.09 11.71 -6.39
C MET A 1 -2.08 10.19 -6.53
N ALA A 2 -0.98 9.63 -7.02
CA ALA A 2 -0.94 8.20 -7.32
C ALA A 2 -1.21 7.30 -6.10
N TYR A 3 -0.68 7.64 -4.94
CA TYR A 3 -0.91 6.82 -3.74
C TYR A 3 -2.37 6.85 -3.29
N GLU A 4 -3.08 7.94 -3.54
CA GLU A 4 -4.49 8.05 -3.18
C GLU A 4 -5.35 7.10 -4.02
N MET A 5 -5.04 6.97 -5.31
CA MET A 5 -5.72 6.02 -6.18
C MET A 5 -5.49 4.58 -5.70
N ILE A 6 -4.29 4.29 -5.24
CA ILE A 6 -3.95 2.97 -4.69
C ILE A 6 -4.77 2.70 -3.43
N LEU A 7 -4.83 3.65 -2.51
CA LEU A 7 -5.62 3.50 -1.28
C LEU A 7 -7.09 3.30 -1.58
N THR A 8 -7.64 4.08 -2.50
CA THR A 8 -9.04 3.95 -2.92
C THR A 8 -9.31 2.58 -3.53
N ALA A 9 -8.41 2.13 -4.42
CA ALA A 9 -8.57 0.83 -5.06
C ALA A 9 -8.55 -0.31 -4.03
N LEU A 10 -7.66 -0.26 -3.06
CA LEU A 10 -7.50 -1.31 -2.06
C LEU A 10 -8.46 -1.19 -0.87
N ALA A 11 -9.24 -0.11 -0.79
CA ALA A 11 -10.22 0.05 0.27
C ALA A 11 -11.39 -0.93 0.15
N ASP A 12 -11.75 -1.32 -1.08
CA ASP A 12 -12.80 -2.30 -1.30
C ASP A 12 -12.30 -3.70 -0.94
N PRO A 13 -12.96 -4.42 -0.02
CA PRO A 13 -12.48 -5.74 0.41
C PRO A 13 -12.38 -6.78 -0.70
N THR A 14 -13.36 -6.81 -1.59
CA THR A 14 -13.37 -7.76 -2.73
C THR A 14 -12.23 -7.45 -3.69
N ARG A 15 -12.05 -6.17 -4.02
CA ARG A 15 -10.99 -5.76 -4.92
C ARG A 15 -9.62 -6.04 -4.32
N ARG A 16 -9.45 -5.78 -3.03
CA ARG A 16 -8.21 -6.08 -2.33
C ARG A 16 -7.92 -7.59 -2.35
N ALA A 17 -8.94 -8.43 -2.14
CA ALA A 17 -8.77 -9.88 -2.19
C ALA A 17 -8.37 -10.36 -3.58
N ILE A 18 -8.92 -9.78 -4.63
CA ILE A 18 -8.53 -10.09 -6.01
C ILE A 18 -7.07 -9.72 -6.24
N PHE A 19 -6.68 -8.53 -5.79
CA PHE A 19 -5.29 -8.08 -5.88
C PHE A 19 -4.35 -9.04 -5.16
N GLU A 20 -4.71 -9.46 -3.97
CA GLU A 20 -3.91 -10.39 -3.16
C GLU A 20 -3.76 -11.77 -3.83
N ASP A 21 -4.81 -12.22 -4.52
CA ASP A 21 -4.75 -13.51 -5.24
C ASP A 21 -3.72 -13.51 -6.37
N LEU A 22 -3.36 -12.35 -6.88
CA LEU A 22 -2.37 -12.23 -7.94
C LEU A 22 -0.93 -12.40 -7.44
N ARG A 23 -0.73 -12.54 -6.14
CA ARG A 23 0.61 -12.81 -5.58
C ARG A 23 1.19 -14.13 -6.10
N GLY A 24 0.33 -15.08 -6.44
CA GLY A 24 0.76 -16.39 -6.94
C GLY A 24 1.08 -16.41 -8.43
N GLY A 25 0.93 -15.29 -9.11
CA GLY A 25 1.16 -15.19 -10.56
C GLY A 25 -0.07 -14.74 -11.32
N GLY A 26 0.06 -14.62 -12.64
CA GLY A 26 -1.01 -14.15 -13.51
C GLY A 26 -2.22 -15.06 -13.52
N ARG A 27 -3.40 -14.47 -13.64
CA ARG A 27 -4.67 -15.20 -13.66
C ARG A 27 -5.66 -14.58 -14.64
N THR A 28 -6.58 -15.40 -15.14
CA THR A 28 -7.70 -14.95 -15.95
C THR A 28 -8.82 -14.45 -15.05
N VAL A 29 -9.77 -13.71 -15.64
CA VAL A 29 -11.01 -13.30 -14.95
C VAL A 29 -11.75 -14.53 -14.41
N ALA A 30 -11.85 -15.59 -15.22
CA ALA A 30 -12.54 -16.81 -14.81
C ALA A 30 -11.90 -17.43 -13.57
N ALA A 31 -10.58 -17.51 -13.54
CA ALA A 31 -9.85 -18.05 -12.39
C ALA A 31 -10.06 -17.19 -11.15
N LEU A 32 -10.03 -15.88 -11.30
CA LEU A 32 -10.23 -14.96 -10.18
C LEU A 32 -11.67 -14.97 -9.66
N ALA A 33 -12.64 -15.24 -10.50
CA ALA A 33 -14.04 -15.32 -10.09
C ALA A 33 -14.37 -16.67 -9.42
N GLU A 34 -13.56 -17.67 -9.63
CA GLU A 34 -13.79 -19.01 -9.09
C GLU A 34 -13.81 -19.00 -7.58
N GLY A 35 -14.87 -19.57 -7.00
CA GLY A 35 -15.02 -19.64 -5.55
C GLY A 35 -15.45 -18.32 -4.88
N ARG A 36 -15.68 -17.27 -5.67
CA ARG A 36 -16.16 -15.98 -5.14
C ARG A 36 -17.64 -15.85 -5.37
N SER A 37 -18.28 -15.04 -4.53
CA SER A 37 -19.71 -14.73 -4.64
C SER A 37 -19.99 -13.60 -5.65
N VAL A 38 -18.98 -13.20 -6.43
CA VAL A 38 -19.11 -12.13 -7.42
C VAL A 38 -19.02 -12.71 -8.84
N SER A 39 -19.69 -12.05 -9.76
CA SER A 39 -19.73 -12.47 -11.18
C SER A 39 -18.42 -12.11 -11.89
N ARG A 40 -18.20 -12.75 -13.04
CA ARG A 40 -17.05 -12.40 -13.90
C ARG A 40 -17.09 -10.94 -14.35
N PRO A 41 -18.25 -10.37 -14.76
CA PRO A 41 -18.29 -8.93 -15.06
C PRO A 41 -17.89 -8.06 -13.86
N ALA A 42 -18.25 -8.44 -12.64
CA ALA A 42 -17.87 -7.69 -11.44
C ALA A 42 -16.35 -7.78 -11.22
N VAL A 43 -15.76 -8.97 -11.39
CA VAL A 43 -14.30 -9.14 -11.30
C VAL A 43 -13.61 -8.28 -12.35
N SER A 44 -14.12 -8.24 -13.59
CA SER A 44 -13.56 -7.40 -14.64
C SER A 44 -13.58 -5.92 -14.26
N GLN A 45 -14.65 -5.45 -13.62
CA GLN A 45 -14.73 -4.06 -13.16
C GLN A 45 -13.72 -3.79 -12.06
N HIS A 46 -13.55 -4.70 -11.13
CA HIS A 46 -12.53 -4.57 -10.08
C HIS A 46 -11.13 -4.52 -10.66
N LEU A 47 -10.83 -5.36 -11.65
CA LEU A 47 -9.54 -5.35 -12.32
C LEU A 47 -9.30 -4.06 -13.09
N LYS A 48 -10.33 -3.48 -13.67
CA LYS A 48 -10.23 -2.19 -14.34
C LYS A 48 -9.83 -1.08 -13.37
N VAL A 49 -10.41 -1.06 -12.18
CA VAL A 49 -10.05 -0.09 -11.14
C VAL A 49 -8.60 -0.30 -10.71
N LEU A 50 -8.18 -1.55 -10.51
CA LEU A 50 -6.80 -1.86 -10.15
C LEU A 50 -5.81 -1.46 -11.25
N ASP A 51 -6.18 -1.65 -12.50
CA ASP A 51 -5.35 -1.24 -13.64
C ASP A 51 -5.21 0.29 -13.71
N LEU A 52 -6.30 1.01 -13.53
CA LEU A 52 -6.27 2.48 -13.50
C LEU A 52 -5.41 3.01 -12.35
N ALA A 53 -5.36 2.28 -11.24
CA ALA A 53 -4.51 2.65 -10.11
C ALA A 53 -3.03 2.24 -10.31
N GLY A 54 -2.71 1.57 -11.42
CA GLY A 54 -1.36 1.15 -11.72
C GLY A 54 -0.90 -0.09 -10.96
N LEU A 55 -1.83 -0.86 -10.40
CA LEU A 55 -1.52 -2.01 -9.55
C LEU A 55 -1.42 -3.33 -10.30
N VAL A 56 -2.10 -3.45 -11.43
CA VAL A 56 -2.10 -4.65 -12.24
C VAL A 56 -1.82 -4.29 -13.69
N GLU A 57 -1.38 -5.28 -14.43
CA GLU A 57 -1.22 -5.19 -15.86
C GLU A 57 -1.85 -6.41 -16.52
N VAL A 58 -2.15 -6.29 -17.80
CA VAL A 58 -2.80 -7.36 -18.54
C VAL A 58 -1.98 -7.67 -19.78
N ARG A 59 -1.84 -8.96 -20.09
CA ARG A 59 -1.26 -9.38 -21.36
C ARG A 59 -2.20 -10.35 -22.05
N GLN A 60 -2.16 -10.33 -23.36
CA GLN A 60 -2.91 -11.29 -24.17
C GLN A 60 -2.07 -12.56 -24.32
N GLU A 61 -2.67 -13.69 -24.06
CA GLU A 61 -2.02 -14.98 -24.20
C GLU A 61 -2.99 -15.92 -24.90
N GLY A 62 -2.83 -16.09 -26.21
CA GLY A 62 -3.80 -16.76 -27.04
C GLY A 62 -5.13 -16.02 -27.02
N ARG A 63 -6.19 -16.70 -26.62
CA ARG A 63 -7.52 -16.11 -26.48
C ARG A 63 -7.79 -15.57 -25.07
N SER A 64 -6.83 -15.75 -24.19
CA SER A 64 -7.00 -15.39 -22.78
C SER A 64 -6.30 -14.07 -22.47
N ARG A 65 -6.89 -13.32 -21.56
CA ARG A 65 -6.26 -12.15 -20.98
C ARG A 65 -5.76 -12.53 -19.59
N ILE A 66 -4.47 -12.35 -19.36
CA ILE A 66 -3.83 -12.71 -18.10
C ILE A 66 -3.53 -11.43 -17.34
N TYR A 67 -4.13 -11.31 -16.17
CA TYR A 67 -3.88 -10.19 -15.26
C TYR A 67 -2.80 -10.59 -14.26
N SER A 68 -1.87 -9.68 -14.03
CA SER A 68 -0.77 -9.91 -13.08
C SER A 68 -0.47 -8.64 -12.32
N LEU A 69 0.25 -8.77 -11.21
CA LEU A 69 0.71 -7.59 -10.46
C LEU A 69 1.68 -6.80 -11.32
N ARG A 70 1.50 -5.49 -11.33
CA ARG A 70 2.46 -4.61 -11.99
C ARG A 70 3.66 -4.43 -11.07
N ARG A 71 4.85 -4.75 -11.56
CA ARG A 71 6.08 -4.55 -10.82
C ARG A 71 6.25 -3.07 -10.51
N GLY A 72 6.47 -2.77 -9.24
CA GLY A 72 6.58 -1.39 -8.79
C GLY A 72 5.26 -0.64 -8.67
N GLY A 73 4.11 -1.31 -8.88
CA GLY A 73 2.80 -0.66 -8.80
C GLY A 73 2.51 -0.04 -7.43
N LEU A 74 3.04 -0.61 -6.36
CA LEU A 74 2.86 -0.07 -5.01
C LEU A 74 3.89 1.00 -4.63
N ALA A 75 4.83 1.33 -5.52
CA ALA A 75 5.90 2.27 -5.20
C ALA A 75 5.39 3.64 -4.72
N PRO A 76 4.36 4.26 -5.33
CA PRO A 76 3.86 5.54 -4.82
C PRO A 76 3.34 5.46 -3.38
N LEU A 77 2.67 4.36 -3.04
CA LEU A 77 2.17 4.13 -1.68
C LEU A 77 3.34 3.92 -0.73
N ARG A 78 4.31 3.14 -1.13
CA ARG A 78 5.50 2.88 -0.32
C ARG A 78 6.26 4.18 -0.02
N THR A 79 6.42 5.03 -1.02
CA THR A 79 7.06 6.33 -0.85
C THR A 79 6.31 7.19 0.16
N TRP A 80 4.97 7.21 0.08
CA TRP A 80 4.15 7.95 1.02
C TRP A 80 4.31 7.42 2.45
N ILE A 81 4.29 6.10 2.62
CA ILE A 81 4.48 5.47 3.93
C ILE A 81 5.86 5.79 4.49
N ASP A 82 6.90 5.69 3.66
CA ASP A 82 8.27 5.96 4.09
C ASP A 82 8.42 7.42 4.56
N ARG A 83 7.82 8.36 3.86
CA ARG A 83 7.83 9.77 4.26
C ARG A 83 7.11 10.00 5.58
N MET A 84 5.98 9.34 5.78
CA MET A 84 5.25 9.41 7.04
C MET A 84 6.12 8.95 8.20
N TRP A 85 6.79 7.82 8.03
CA TRP A 85 7.68 7.28 9.05
C TRP A 85 8.89 8.16 9.29
N ASP A 86 9.53 8.67 8.23
CA ASP A 86 10.69 9.54 8.35
C ASP A 86 10.33 10.81 9.12
N ASP A 87 9.21 11.43 8.81
CA ASP A 87 8.75 12.62 9.50
C ASP A 87 8.43 12.34 10.97
N ALA A 88 7.76 11.22 11.23
CA ALA A 88 7.42 10.82 12.60
C ALA A 88 8.67 10.52 13.42
N LEU A 89 9.64 9.81 12.83
CA LEU A 89 10.89 9.48 13.52
C LEU A 89 11.72 10.73 13.75
N THR A 90 11.75 11.66 12.81
CA THR A 90 12.45 12.94 12.99
C THR A 90 11.84 13.74 14.13
N ALA A 91 10.51 13.85 14.16
CA ALA A 91 9.82 14.55 15.25
C ALA A 91 10.10 13.91 16.61
N TYR A 92 10.11 12.57 16.65
CA TYR A 92 10.43 11.83 17.87
C TYR A 92 11.87 12.07 18.31
N ALA A 93 12.82 12.04 17.39
CA ALA A 93 14.23 12.28 17.69
C ALA A 93 14.45 13.70 18.23
N GLU A 94 13.76 14.69 17.65
CA GLU A 94 13.82 16.07 18.12
C GLU A 94 13.26 16.21 19.52
N GLU A 95 12.17 15.51 19.83
CA GLU A 95 11.59 15.52 21.18
C GLU A 95 12.52 14.88 22.19
N VAL A 96 13.13 13.75 21.84
CA VAL A 96 14.12 13.10 22.70
C VAL A 96 15.32 14.03 22.93
N ALA A 97 15.79 14.71 21.89
CA ALA A 97 16.90 15.65 22.00
C ALA A 97 16.55 16.81 22.94
N ARG A 98 15.33 17.35 22.84
CA ARG A 98 14.89 18.42 23.76
C ARG A 98 14.87 17.95 25.19
N GLN A 99 14.33 16.76 25.45
CA GLN A 99 14.29 16.20 26.80
C GLN A 99 15.69 15.96 27.35
N THR A 100 16.58 15.45 26.53
CA THR A 100 17.96 15.23 26.90
C THR A 100 18.68 16.55 27.22
N GLU A 101 18.44 17.57 26.39
CA GLU A 101 19.00 18.90 26.59
C GLU A 101 18.49 19.52 27.87
N ASP A 102 17.19 19.42 28.14
CA ASP A 102 16.59 19.92 29.38
C ASP A 102 17.18 19.24 30.59
N MET A 103 17.43 17.94 30.54
CA MET A 103 18.08 17.20 31.61
C MET A 103 19.52 17.63 31.78
N ALA A 104 20.24 17.85 30.68
CA ALA A 104 21.63 18.32 30.73
C ALA A 104 21.76 19.71 31.29
N ASN A 105 20.74 20.54 31.11
CA ASN A 105 20.69 21.91 31.57
C ASN A 105 20.14 22.03 33.00
N ALA A 106 19.73 20.94 33.63
CA ALA A 106 19.29 20.94 35.01
C ALA A 106 20.44 21.38 35.90
N LYS A 107 20.18 22.29 36.84
CA LYS A 107 21.21 22.81 37.74
C LYS A 107 21.65 21.74 38.73
N PRO A 108 22.94 21.63 39.01
CA PRO A 108 23.42 20.65 39.96
C PRO A 108 22.74 20.74 41.34
N GLY A 109 22.35 21.92 41.75
CA GLY A 109 21.61 22.11 43.00
C GLY A 109 20.26 21.42 43.02
N ASP A 110 19.62 21.31 41.89
CA ASP A 110 18.34 20.62 41.77
C ASP A 110 18.47 19.13 41.99
N GLN A 111 19.65 18.60 41.76
CA GLN A 111 19.93 17.17 41.89
C GLN A 111 20.44 16.80 43.27
N VAL A 112 21.05 17.74 43.97
CA VAL A 112 21.66 17.51 45.28
C VAL A 112 20.61 17.52 46.38
N ASP A 113 19.63 18.30 46.22
CA ASP A 113 18.55 18.40 47.18
C ASP A 113 17.66 17.17 47.17
#